data_ca988ed205daddcf75fc1475f2a209dc
#
_entry.id   ca988ed205daddcf75fc1475f2a209dc
#
_cell.length_a   1.000
_cell.length_b   1.000
_cell.length_c   1.000
_cell.angle_alpha   90.00
_cell.angle_beta   90.00
_cell.angle_gamma   90.00
#
_symmetry.space_group_name_H-M   'P 1'
#
loop_
_entity.id
_entity.type
_entity.pdbx_description
1 polymer ?
#
loop_
_entity_poly.entity_id
_entity_poly.type
_entity_poly.pdbx_seq_one_letter_code
_entity_poly.pdbx_strand_id
1 'polypeptide(L)'
;MRNKIIEIAKQNGADIVGFAPADRFDKNDPIFQIMPETKTVIGLAFRVLRGIYRGIEEGSTYYQYTTMAVENMEETVMPMAQLKVAMMMEAEGYIALPQRRHQQIMAEENSTNPEVAYDAVYRGRTAEVQMNFLDAAVKCGLGEKGLHNTLLTDEFGPMVRYCFILTDAELDATDVVKPHLCDNCGKCVKACPGHAIDENGNVDPWQCAVYYNGANGTKNPFMPLDAFDGMEDRIEIIAGEAKVTPETARKILDKIYFYPPAQHAYQCSICGRSCDMACYVHLEEKGVLTKKFKTPFRKREEWKFDIEDWK
;
A
#
# COMPACT_ATOMS: atom_id res chain seq x y z
N MET A 1 -12.49 2.00 27.99
CA MET A 1 -11.50 2.51 27.02
C MET A 1 -11.71 1.88 25.64
N ARG A 2 -11.52 0.56 25.45
CA ARG A 2 -11.58 -0.14 24.17
C ARG A 2 -12.83 0.19 23.32
N ASN A 3 -14.04 0.10 23.89
CA ASN A 3 -15.28 0.40 23.16
C ASN A 3 -15.37 1.88 22.72
N LYS A 4 -14.88 2.82 23.53
CA LYS A 4 -14.83 4.24 23.19
C LYS A 4 -13.89 4.52 22.02
N ILE A 5 -12.74 3.82 21.96
CA ILE A 5 -11.80 3.88 20.84
C ILE A 5 -12.49 3.38 19.56
N ILE A 6 -13.13 2.22 19.62
CA ILE A 6 -13.85 1.63 18.48
C ILE A 6 -14.93 2.59 17.96
N GLU A 7 -15.71 3.16 18.86
CA GLU A 7 -16.78 4.10 18.50
C GLU A 7 -16.22 5.35 17.79
N ILE A 8 -15.22 6.01 18.37
CA ILE A 8 -14.61 7.20 17.78
C ILE A 8 -13.96 6.88 16.45
N ALA A 9 -13.21 5.78 16.34
CA ALA A 9 -12.58 5.38 15.08
C ALA A 9 -13.63 5.17 13.97
N LYS A 10 -14.71 4.44 14.27
CA LYS A 10 -15.80 4.19 13.31
C LYS A 10 -16.56 5.46 12.93
N GLN A 11 -16.83 6.37 13.87
CA GLN A 11 -17.43 7.68 13.59
C GLN A 11 -16.56 8.55 12.67
N ASN A 12 -15.24 8.29 12.64
CA ASN A 12 -14.28 9.00 11.80
C ASN A 12 -13.81 8.17 10.58
N GLY A 13 -14.59 7.16 10.17
CA GLY A 13 -14.44 6.47 8.90
C GLY A 13 -13.69 5.14 8.93
N ALA A 14 -13.18 4.69 10.07
CA ALA A 14 -12.60 3.35 10.16
C ALA A 14 -13.68 2.26 10.02
N ASP A 15 -13.43 1.28 9.16
CA ASP A 15 -14.31 0.12 9.00
C ASP A 15 -13.97 -1.00 9.99
N ILE A 16 -12.67 -1.24 10.20
CA ILE A 16 -12.17 -2.29 11.09
C ILE A 16 -11.24 -1.66 12.12
N VAL A 17 -11.37 -2.09 13.38
CA VAL A 17 -10.52 -1.66 14.49
C VAL A 17 -10.02 -2.91 15.22
N GLY A 18 -8.71 -3.00 15.39
CA GLY A 18 -8.07 -4.14 16.03
C GLY A 18 -7.02 -3.71 17.05
N PHE A 19 -6.68 -4.63 17.95
CA PHE A 19 -5.79 -4.37 19.07
C PHE A 19 -4.79 -5.51 19.22
N ALA A 20 -3.51 -5.20 19.20
CA ALA A 20 -2.44 -6.15 19.46
C ALA A 20 -1.71 -5.75 20.74
N PRO A 21 -1.62 -6.63 21.74
CA PRO A 21 -0.75 -6.39 22.88
C PRO A 21 0.71 -6.43 22.44
N ALA A 22 1.57 -5.71 23.15
CA ALA A 22 2.98 -5.54 22.83
C ALA A 22 3.75 -6.87 22.77
N ASP A 23 3.31 -7.88 23.51
CA ASP A 23 3.93 -9.22 23.54
C ASP A 23 3.77 -10.02 22.23
N ARG A 24 2.92 -9.58 21.30
CA ARG A 24 2.85 -10.11 19.92
C ARG A 24 4.00 -9.65 19.04
N PHE A 25 4.79 -8.67 19.47
CA PHE A 25 5.89 -8.10 18.72
C PHE A 25 7.22 -8.57 19.30
N ASP A 26 8.22 -8.76 18.43
CA ASP A 26 9.56 -9.11 18.90
C ASP A 26 10.16 -7.98 19.75
N LYS A 27 11.00 -8.33 20.72
CA LYS A 27 11.63 -7.33 21.61
C LYS A 27 12.43 -6.26 20.88
N ASN A 28 12.92 -6.58 19.68
CA ASN A 28 13.67 -5.65 18.81
C ASN A 28 12.80 -5.00 17.73
N ASP A 29 11.47 -5.17 17.82
CA ASP A 29 10.56 -4.56 16.84
C ASP A 29 10.68 -3.04 16.86
N PRO A 30 10.64 -2.37 15.70
CA PRO A 30 10.69 -0.92 15.60
C PRO A 30 9.70 -0.17 16.50
N ILE A 31 8.57 -0.74 16.84
CA ILE A 31 7.58 -0.11 17.73
C ILE A 31 8.18 0.31 19.08
N PHE A 32 9.13 -0.49 19.62
CA PHE A 32 9.81 -0.20 20.89
C PHE A 32 10.94 0.82 20.75
N GLN A 33 11.44 1.08 19.54
CA GLN A 33 12.33 2.19 19.28
C GLN A 33 11.55 3.50 19.15
N ILE A 34 10.33 3.44 18.57
CA ILE A 34 9.44 4.58 18.42
C ILE A 34 8.86 5.00 19.77
N MET A 35 8.33 4.03 20.53
CA MET A 35 7.71 4.25 21.84
C MET A 35 8.03 3.05 22.76
N PRO A 36 9.09 3.14 23.59
CA PRO A 36 9.55 2.02 24.44
C PRO A 36 8.48 1.51 25.42
N GLU A 37 7.59 2.37 25.90
CA GLU A 37 6.52 2.06 26.83
C GLU A 37 5.25 1.48 26.18
N THR A 38 5.29 1.15 24.89
CA THR A 38 4.14 0.58 24.16
C THR A 38 3.66 -0.70 24.83
N LYS A 39 2.37 -0.73 25.18
CA LYS A 39 1.65 -1.90 25.72
C LYS A 39 0.63 -2.44 24.75
N THR A 40 0.04 -1.57 23.92
CA THR A 40 -0.91 -1.96 22.87
C THR A 40 -0.65 -1.20 21.58
N VAL A 41 -0.77 -1.90 20.47
CA VAL A 41 -0.85 -1.31 19.11
C VAL A 41 -2.31 -1.35 18.68
N ILE A 42 -2.88 -0.20 18.37
CA ILE A 42 -4.24 -0.05 17.87
C ILE A 42 -4.17 0.08 16.35
N GLY A 43 -4.79 -0.85 15.63
CA GLY A 43 -4.88 -0.83 14.18
C GLY A 43 -6.25 -0.33 13.71
N LEU A 44 -6.25 0.58 12.75
CA LEU A 44 -7.45 1.10 12.10
C LEU A 44 -7.36 0.78 10.61
N ALA A 45 -8.38 0.13 10.04
CA ALA A 45 -8.44 -0.12 8.61
C ALA A 45 -9.67 0.57 7.99
N PHE A 46 -9.47 1.08 6.79
CA PHE A 46 -10.42 1.89 6.02
C PHE A 46 -10.56 1.27 4.63
N ARG A 47 -11.80 1.02 4.20
CA ARG A 47 -12.04 0.52 2.85
C ARG A 47 -11.67 1.57 1.81
N VAL A 48 -11.05 1.13 0.74
CA VAL A 48 -11.01 1.90 -0.50
C VAL A 48 -12.25 1.57 -1.30
N LEU A 49 -12.97 2.61 -1.71
CA LEU A 49 -14.21 2.41 -2.46
C LEU A 49 -13.93 1.66 -3.77
N ARG A 50 -14.58 0.55 -3.97
CA ARG A 50 -14.47 -0.30 -5.16
C ARG A 50 -14.61 0.46 -6.48
N GLY A 51 -15.50 1.45 -6.51
CA GLY A 51 -15.71 2.30 -7.69
C GLY A 51 -14.49 3.14 -8.09
N ILE A 52 -13.59 3.41 -7.17
CA ILE A 52 -12.36 4.19 -7.42
C ILE A 52 -11.39 3.41 -8.33
N TYR A 53 -11.27 2.10 -8.12
CA TYR A 53 -10.45 1.24 -8.97
C TYR A 53 -11.01 1.06 -10.39
N ARG A 54 -12.31 1.31 -10.55
CA ARG A 54 -13.02 1.09 -11.82
C ARG A 54 -12.41 1.85 -12.99
N GLY A 55 -11.99 3.08 -12.76
CA GLY A 55 -11.43 3.90 -13.83
C GLY A 55 -10.14 3.32 -14.40
N ILE A 56 -9.30 2.72 -13.55
CA ILE A 56 -8.05 2.06 -13.98
C ILE A 56 -8.37 0.72 -14.65
N GLU A 57 -9.27 -0.07 -14.07
CA GLU A 57 -9.70 -1.35 -14.65
C GLU A 57 -10.32 -1.17 -16.05
N GLU A 58 -11.05 -0.09 -16.28
CA GLU A 58 -11.68 0.24 -17.56
C GLU A 58 -10.79 1.10 -18.50
N GLY A 59 -9.61 1.55 -18.04
CA GLY A 59 -8.74 2.44 -18.80
C GLY A 59 -9.31 3.84 -19.05
N SER A 60 -10.20 4.30 -18.18
CA SER A 60 -10.95 5.54 -18.38
C SER A 60 -10.56 6.70 -17.46
N THR A 61 -10.15 6.42 -16.25
CA THR A 61 -9.65 7.43 -15.29
C THR A 61 -8.57 6.86 -14.39
N TYR A 62 -7.59 7.68 -14.02
CA TYR A 62 -6.46 7.29 -13.15
C TYR A 62 -6.40 8.13 -11.88
N TYR A 63 -6.90 9.35 -11.92
CA TYR A 63 -6.89 10.29 -10.81
C TYR A 63 -7.66 9.84 -9.59
N GLN A 64 -8.79 9.17 -9.79
CA GLN A 64 -9.67 8.80 -8.68
C GLN A 64 -8.96 7.89 -7.68
N TYR A 65 -8.13 6.97 -8.17
CA TYR A 65 -7.34 6.13 -7.29
C TYR A 65 -6.31 6.96 -6.52
N THR A 66 -5.51 7.77 -7.21
CA THR A 66 -4.44 8.56 -6.58
C THR A 66 -5.01 9.58 -5.59
N THR A 67 -6.05 10.31 -5.98
CA THR A 67 -6.59 11.38 -5.14
C THR A 67 -7.48 10.88 -4.02
N MET A 68 -8.39 9.96 -4.28
CA MET A 68 -9.38 9.54 -3.29
C MET A 68 -8.93 8.34 -2.46
N ALA A 69 -8.19 7.40 -3.07
CA ALA A 69 -7.73 6.20 -2.37
C ALA A 69 -6.38 6.36 -1.68
N VAL A 70 -5.53 7.27 -2.15
CA VAL A 70 -4.21 7.52 -1.58
C VAL A 70 -4.21 8.86 -0.85
N GLU A 71 -4.20 9.96 -1.59
CA GLU A 71 -4.04 11.31 -1.02
C GLU A 71 -5.08 11.63 0.06
N ASN A 72 -6.37 11.69 -0.30
CA ASN A 72 -7.40 12.06 0.67
C ASN A 72 -7.55 11.03 1.80
N MET A 73 -7.39 9.74 1.50
CA MET A 73 -7.47 8.71 2.52
C MET A 73 -6.30 8.80 3.50
N GLU A 74 -5.07 8.86 2.99
CA GLU A 74 -3.86 8.80 3.82
C GLU A 74 -3.50 10.16 4.45
N GLU A 75 -3.87 11.30 3.83
CA GLU A 75 -3.53 12.63 4.31
C GLU A 75 -4.64 13.32 5.09
N THR A 76 -5.88 12.83 4.99
CA THR A 76 -7.02 13.48 5.63
C THR A 76 -7.82 12.54 6.52
N VAL A 77 -8.40 11.47 5.94
CA VAL A 77 -9.35 10.62 6.68
C VAL A 77 -8.64 9.83 7.78
N MET A 78 -7.57 9.13 7.44
CA MET A 78 -6.83 8.31 8.39
C MET A 78 -6.19 9.13 9.51
N PRO A 79 -5.46 10.23 9.23
CA PRO A 79 -4.90 11.08 10.27
C PRO A 79 -5.96 11.69 11.18
N MET A 80 -7.11 12.10 10.64
CA MET A 80 -8.20 12.65 11.46
C MET A 80 -8.75 11.60 12.43
N ALA A 81 -8.96 10.37 12.00
CA ALA A 81 -9.41 9.29 12.86
C ALA A 81 -8.37 8.98 13.96
N GLN A 82 -7.08 8.91 13.59
CA GLN A 82 -5.99 8.70 14.54
C GLN A 82 -5.93 9.80 15.59
N LEU A 83 -5.96 11.06 15.17
CA LEU A 83 -5.91 12.22 16.08
C LEU A 83 -7.10 12.24 17.03
N LYS A 84 -8.32 11.95 16.56
CA LYS A 84 -9.52 11.91 17.43
C LYS A 84 -9.42 10.82 18.49
N VAL A 85 -8.91 9.64 18.13
CA VAL A 85 -8.67 8.55 19.09
C VAL A 85 -7.56 8.94 20.05
N ALA A 86 -6.42 9.43 19.56
CA ALA A 86 -5.27 9.80 20.40
C ALA A 86 -5.63 10.93 21.40
N MET A 87 -6.28 11.99 20.95
CA MET A 87 -6.74 13.08 21.81
C MET A 87 -7.67 12.59 22.94
N MET A 88 -8.55 11.64 22.64
CA MET A 88 -9.41 11.05 23.66
C MET A 88 -8.61 10.24 24.68
N MET A 89 -7.61 9.48 24.22
CA MET A 89 -6.75 8.67 25.09
C MET A 89 -5.87 9.55 25.98
N GLU A 90 -5.30 10.62 25.43
CA GLU A 90 -4.52 11.59 26.20
C GLU A 90 -5.38 12.34 27.25
N ALA A 91 -6.63 12.64 26.93
CA ALA A 91 -7.57 13.21 27.91
C ALA A 91 -7.85 12.26 29.09
N GLU A 92 -7.68 10.96 28.91
CA GLU A 92 -7.78 9.95 29.98
C GLU A 92 -6.40 9.65 30.64
N GLY A 93 -5.33 10.37 30.23
CA GLY A 93 -3.99 10.30 30.82
C GLY A 93 -3.07 9.24 30.23
N TYR A 94 -3.39 8.67 29.08
CA TYR A 94 -2.54 7.72 28.36
C TYR A 94 -1.74 8.41 27.26
N ILE A 95 -0.55 7.91 26.98
CA ILE A 95 0.20 8.29 25.78
C ILE A 95 -0.42 7.59 24.57
N ALA A 96 -0.63 8.33 23.49
CA ALA A 96 -1.15 7.79 22.25
C ALA A 96 -0.42 8.40 21.06
N LEU A 97 0.42 7.63 20.40
CA LEU A 97 1.28 8.07 19.31
C LEU A 97 0.80 7.55 17.95
N PRO A 98 0.12 8.39 17.13
CA PRO A 98 -0.31 8.02 15.80
C PRO A 98 0.87 7.64 14.89
N GLN A 99 0.71 6.58 14.11
CA GLN A 99 1.67 6.10 13.13
C GLN A 99 1.07 6.15 11.73
N ARG A 100 1.59 7.04 10.90
CA ARG A 100 1.29 7.12 9.46
C ARG A 100 2.28 6.30 8.66
N ARG A 101 1.82 5.80 7.54
CA ARG A 101 2.72 5.25 6.54
C ARG A 101 3.50 6.39 5.90
N HIS A 102 4.83 6.30 5.94
CA HIS A 102 5.70 7.18 5.19
C HIS A 102 5.89 6.66 3.76
N GLN A 103 6.36 7.53 2.89
CA GLN A 103 6.87 7.10 1.60
C GLN A 103 7.98 6.07 1.84
N GLN A 104 7.93 4.96 1.13
CA GLN A 104 8.90 3.90 1.31
C GLN A 104 10.30 4.40 0.97
N ILE A 105 11.19 4.40 1.95
CA ILE A 105 12.61 4.63 1.74
C ILE A 105 13.17 3.31 1.21
N MET A 106 13.54 3.29 -0.05
CA MET A 106 14.18 2.13 -0.65
C MET A 106 15.65 2.16 -0.33
N ALA A 107 16.09 1.24 0.54
CA ALA A 107 17.50 1.06 0.85
C ALA A 107 18.19 0.29 -0.29
N GLU A 108 19.36 0.75 -0.68
CA GLU A 108 20.29 -0.02 -1.50
C GLU A 108 21.25 -0.76 -0.58
N GLU A 109 21.55 -2.02 -0.90
CA GLU A 109 22.65 -2.71 -0.29
C GLU A 109 23.95 -1.91 -0.54
N ASN A 110 24.60 -1.47 0.52
CA ASN A 110 25.87 -0.73 0.51
C ASN A 110 25.85 0.72 0.02
N SER A 111 24.70 1.38 -0.14
CA SER A 111 24.70 2.81 -0.43
C SER A 111 24.05 3.62 0.69
N THR A 112 24.80 4.57 1.23
CA THR A 112 24.22 5.75 1.82
C THR A 112 23.65 6.57 0.66
N ASN A 113 22.35 6.53 0.43
CA ASN A 113 21.73 7.43 -0.54
C ASN A 113 21.92 8.88 0.00
N PRO A 114 22.72 9.73 -0.64
CA PRO A 114 22.97 11.09 -0.14
C PRO A 114 21.72 11.96 -0.10
N GLU A 115 20.68 11.63 -0.88
CA GLU A 115 19.40 12.34 -0.86
C GLU A 115 18.55 12.00 0.36
N VAL A 116 18.84 10.87 1.02
CA VAL A 116 18.15 10.41 2.25
C VAL A 116 19.09 10.45 3.46
N ALA A 117 20.36 10.79 3.25
CA ALA A 117 21.36 10.87 4.29
C ALA A 117 21.24 12.20 5.03
N TYR A 118 20.41 12.19 6.03
CA TYR A 118 20.45 13.23 7.06
C TYR A 118 21.79 13.14 7.80
N ASP A 119 22.28 14.27 8.29
CA ASP A 119 23.48 14.32 9.13
C ASP A 119 23.51 13.29 10.27
N ALA A 120 22.35 12.89 10.76
CA ALA A 120 22.19 11.88 11.78
C ALA A 120 22.68 10.49 11.34
N VAL A 121 22.54 10.11 10.06
CA VAL A 121 22.99 8.83 9.52
C VAL A 121 24.52 8.78 9.52
N TYR A 122 25.19 9.85 9.14
CA TYR A 122 26.65 9.97 9.19
C TYR A 122 27.22 9.93 10.62
N ARG A 123 26.38 10.23 11.62
CA ARG A 123 26.73 10.13 13.05
C ARG A 123 26.37 8.78 13.65
N GLY A 124 26.02 7.78 12.84
CA GLY A 124 25.64 6.43 13.30
C GLY A 124 24.28 6.37 14.00
N ARG A 125 23.37 7.33 13.70
CA ARG A 125 21.99 7.33 14.19
C ARG A 125 21.02 7.00 13.07
N THR A 126 19.88 6.38 13.41
CA THR A 126 18.76 6.23 12.47
C THR A 126 18.11 7.58 12.20
N ALA A 127 17.90 7.90 10.92
CA ALA A 127 17.19 9.13 10.53
C ALA A 127 15.69 9.03 10.82
N GLU A 128 15.09 7.89 10.52
CA GLU A 128 13.67 7.62 10.70
C GLU A 128 13.48 6.14 11.07
N VAL A 129 12.56 5.88 11.99
CA VAL A 129 12.15 4.53 12.37
C VAL A 129 10.70 4.33 11.96
N GLN A 130 10.44 3.33 11.15
CA GLN A 130 9.10 2.96 10.73
C GLN A 130 8.76 1.54 11.15
N MET A 131 7.58 1.35 11.71
CA MET A 131 7.05 0.02 12.04
C MET A 131 6.72 -0.78 10.78
N ASN A 132 6.70 -2.11 10.86
CA ASN A 132 6.21 -2.96 9.78
C ASN A 132 4.67 -2.92 9.76
N PHE A 133 4.09 -2.13 8.85
CA PHE A 133 2.65 -1.89 8.78
C PHE A 133 1.84 -3.15 8.47
N LEU A 134 2.31 -4.03 7.59
CA LEU A 134 1.56 -5.24 7.24
C LEU A 134 1.58 -6.25 8.39
N ASP A 135 2.74 -6.45 9.00
CA ASP A 135 2.88 -7.33 10.16
C ASP A 135 2.01 -6.86 11.33
N ALA A 136 2.07 -5.56 11.64
CA ALA A 136 1.22 -4.96 12.67
C ALA A 136 -0.28 -5.10 12.35
N ALA A 137 -0.69 -4.97 11.09
CA ALA A 137 -2.09 -5.15 10.69
C ALA A 137 -2.59 -6.58 10.96
N VAL A 138 -1.76 -7.58 10.63
CA VAL A 138 -2.07 -8.99 10.92
C VAL A 138 -2.11 -9.23 12.44
N LYS A 139 -1.14 -8.74 13.18
CA LYS A 139 -1.07 -8.86 14.65
C LYS A 139 -2.24 -8.18 15.36
N CYS A 140 -2.74 -7.07 14.82
CA CYS A 140 -3.94 -6.39 15.31
C CYS A 140 -5.24 -7.11 14.94
N GLY A 141 -5.19 -8.18 14.14
CA GLY A 141 -6.39 -8.89 13.69
C GLY A 141 -7.24 -8.13 12.68
N LEU A 142 -6.63 -7.23 11.89
CA LEU A 142 -7.34 -6.49 10.84
C LEU A 142 -7.63 -7.35 9.61
N GLY A 143 -6.89 -8.43 9.42
CA GLY A 143 -7.00 -9.33 8.29
C GLY A 143 -5.80 -10.28 8.19
N GLU A 144 -5.61 -10.89 7.03
CA GLU A 144 -4.50 -11.80 6.74
C GLU A 144 -3.55 -11.24 5.67
N LYS A 145 -2.33 -11.77 5.61
CA LYS A 145 -1.35 -11.41 4.58
C LYS A 145 -1.65 -12.16 3.27
N GLY A 146 -1.83 -11.43 2.17
CA GLY A 146 -1.91 -11.99 0.82
C GLY A 146 -0.53 -12.23 0.19
N LEU A 147 -0.48 -13.09 -0.84
CA LEU A 147 0.74 -13.43 -1.58
C LEU A 147 1.48 -12.20 -2.12
N HIS A 148 0.77 -11.16 -2.55
CA HIS A 148 1.37 -9.92 -3.07
C HIS A 148 1.70 -8.88 -1.99
N ASN A 149 1.98 -9.36 -0.77
CA ASN A 149 2.43 -8.55 0.34
C ASN A 149 1.47 -7.41 0.71
N THR A 150 0.17 -7.70 0.72
CA THR A 150 -0.91 -6.78 1.13
C THR A 150 -1.82 -7.41 2.16
N LEU A 151 -2.58 -6.57 2.89
CA LEU A 151 -3.61 -7.03 3.82
C LEU A 151 -4.87 -7.43 3.06
N LEU A 152 -5.41 -8.60 3.37
CA LEU A 152 -6.71 -9.08 2.89
C LEU A 152 -7.69 -9.10 4.05
N THR A 153 -8.88 -8.54 3.82
CA THR A 153 -9.98 -8.52 4.79
C THR A 153 -11.21 -9.24 4.25
N ASP A 154 -12.02 -9.80 5.14
CA ASP A 154 -13.23 -10.58 4.79
C ASP A 154 -14.25 -9.77 4.00
N GLU A 155 -14.36 -8.46 4.28
CA GLU A 155 -15.35 -7.62 3.64
C GLU A 155 -14.87 -7.02 2.33
N PHE A 156 -13.60 -6.58 2.28
CA PHE A 156 -13.08 -5.72 1.21
C PHE A 156 -11.94 -6.34 0.42
N GLY A 157 -11.49 -7.56 0.78
CA GLY A 157 -10.30 -8.17 0.21
C GLY A 157 -9.10 -7.24 0.38
N PRO A 158 -8.31 -6.98 -0.70
CA PRO A 158 -7.14 -6.09 -0.66
C PRO A 158 -7.49 -4.60 -0.73
N MET A 159 -8.77 -4.23 -0.92
CA MET A 159 -9.18 -2.83 -1.10
C MET A 159 -9.30 -2.09 0.23
N VAL A 160 -8.19 -2.02 0.98
CA VAL A 160 -8.11 -1.37 2.29
C VAL A 160 -6.82 -0.56 2.44
N ARG A 161 -6.89 0.49 3.28
CA ARG A 161 -5.76 1.22 3.83
C ARG A 161 -5.79 1.11 5.34
N TYR A 162 -4.65 1.22 5.99
CA TYR A 162 -4.58 1.04 7.44
C TYR A 162 -3.47 1.88 8.06
N CYS A 163 -3.70 2.28 9.31
CA CYS A 163 -2.78 3.05 10.13
C CYS A 163 -2.85 2.59 11.59
N PHE A 164 -1.95 3.08 12.44
CA PHE A 164 -1.82 2.59 13.80
C PHE A 164 -1.69 3.72 14.81
N ILE A 165 -1.95 3.39 16.07
CA ILE A 165 -1.65 4.21 17.23
C ILE A 165 -0.92 3.31 18.23
N LEU A 166 0.28 3.72 18.66
CA LEU A 166 0.99 3.09 19.77
C LEU A 166 0.51 3.72 21.09
N THR A 167 0.36 2.92 22.14
CA THR A 167 -0.10 3.42 23.44
C THR A 167 0.45 2.61 24.60
N ASP A 168 0.62 3.27 25.76
CA ASP A 168 0.93 2.66 27.05
C ASP A 168 -0.31 2.11 27.78
N ALA A 169 -1.51 2.29 27.22
CA ALA A 169 -2.72 1.67 27.74
C ALA A 169 -2.72 0.15 27.47
N GLU A 170 -3.08 -0.62 28.50
CA GLU A 170 -3.36 -2.05 28.34
C GLU A 170 -4.81 -2.25 27.88
N LEU A 171 -4.99 -2.82 26.69
CA LEU A 171 -6.30 -3.04 26.08
C LEU A 171 -6.46 -4.50 25.69
N ASP A 172 -7.70 -5.01 25.86
CA ASP A 172 -8.03 -6.37 25.46
C ASP A 172 -7.72 -6.61 23.97
N ALA A 173 -7.00 -7.68 23.70
CA ALA A 173 -6.56 -8.06 22.36
C ALA A 173 -7.74 -8.40 21.43
N THR A 174 -7.53 -8.16 20.14
CA THR A 174 -8.34 -8.75 19.07
C THR A 174 -7.69 -10.07 18.62
N ASP A 175 -8.47 -11.10 18.36
CA ASP A 175 -7.94 -12.36 17.83
C ASP A 175 -7.32 -12.14 16.46
N VAL A 176 -6.18 -12.81 16.21
CA VAL A 176 -5.53 -12.81 14.89
C VAL A 176 -6.39 -13.62 13.92
N VAL A 177 -6.62 -13.08 12.73
CA VAL A 177 -7.38 -13.75 11.67
C VAL A 177 -6.62 -14.99 11.20
N LYS A 178 -7.27 -16.14 11.19
CA LYS A 178 -6.70 -17.36 10.58
C LYS A 178 -6.76 -17.23 9.07
N PRO A 179 -5.63 -17.45 8.35
CA PRO A 179 -5.60 -17.34 6.90
C PRO A 179 -6.61 -18.25 6.21
N HIS A 180 -7.41 -17.69 5.29
CA HIS A 180 -8.45 -18.42 4.55
C HIS A 180 -8.86 -17.76 3.23
N LEU A 181 -8.41 -16.53 2.97
CA LEU A 181 -8.71 -15.80 1.75
C LEU A 181 -7.68 -16.09 0.65
N CYS A 182 -6.38 -15.99 0.99
CA CYS A 182 -5.31 -16.22 0.05
C CYS A 182 -5.07 -17.72 -0.15
N ASP A 183 -5.36 -18.21 -1.36
CA ASP A 183 -5.12 -19.60 -1.77
C ASP A 183 -3.88 -19.76 -2.66
N ASN A 184 -3.02 -18.76 -2.72
CA ASN A 184 -1.81 -18.73 -3.54
C ASN A 184 -2.07 -18.95 -5.05
N CYS A 185 -3.20 -18.48 -5.57
CA CYS A 185 -3.61 -18.67 -6.97
C CYS A 185 -2.69 -18.02 -8.02
N GLY A 186 -1.76 -17.15 -7.62
CA GLY A 186 -0.81 -16.47 -8.49
C GLY A 186 -1.40 -15.40 -9.43
N LYS A 187 -2.70 -15.10 -9.36
CA LYS A 187 -3.33 -14.08 -10.21
C LYS A 187 -2.73 -12.68 -10.00
N CYS A 188 -2.37 -12.32 -8.77
CA CYS A 188 -1.69 -11.06 -8.46
C CYS A 188 -0.28 -10.98 -9.08
N VAL A 189 0.46 -12.08 -9.11
CA VAL A 189 1.78 -12.18 -9.75
C VAL A 189 1.65 -11.92 -11.25
N LYS A 190 0.72 -12.61 -11.91
CA LYS A 190 0.47 -12.47 -13.36
C LYS A 190 -0.04 -11.11 -13.77
N ALA A 191 -0.79 -10.43 -12.89
CA ALA A 191 -1.35 -9.11 -13.17
C ALA A 191 -0.37 -7.97 -12.94
N CYS A 192 0.80 -8.22 -12.38
CA CYS A 192 1.79 -7.18 -12.14
C CYS A 192 2.40 -6.72 -13.48
N PRO A 193 2.23 -5.44 -13.87
CA PRO A 193 2.65 -4.95 -15.18
C PRO A 193 4.18 -4.88 -15.37
N GLY A 194 4.94 -5.12 -14.34
CA GLY A 194 6.40 -5.14 -14.37
C GLY A 194 7.00 -6.37 -13.67
N HIS A 195 6.21 -7.41 -13.44
CA HIS A 195 6.68 -8.67 -12.82
C HIS A 195 7.45 -8.47 -11.49
N ALA A 196 7.03 -7.46 -10.70
CA ALA A 196 7.68 -7.11 -9.45
C ALA A 196 7.40 -8.10 -8.29
N ILE A 197 6.51 -9.06 -8.49
CA ILE A 197 6.09 -10.04 -7.49
C ILE A 197 6.51 -11.41 -7.96
N ASP A 198 7.34 -12.11 -7.19
CA ASP A 198 7.73 -13.48 -7.49
C ASP A 198 6.67 -14.52 -7.05
N GLU A 199 6.89 -15.79 -7.40
CA GLU A 199 5.98 -16.89 -7.08
C GLU A 199 5.85 -17.15 -5.57
N ASN A 200 6.84 -16.72 -4.77
CA ASN A 200 6.85 -16.84 -3.33
C ASN A 200 6.23 -15.62 -2.62
N GLY A 201 5.82 -14.60 -3.39
CA GLY A 201 5.21 -13.38 -2.88
C GLY A 201 6.23 -12.33 -2.41
N ASN A 202 7.51 -12.49 -2.75
CA ASN A 202 8.48 -11.42 -2.53
C ASN A 202 8.23 -10.32 -3.56
N VAL A 203 8.29 -9.08 -3.11
CA VAL A 203 8.08 -7.90 -3.94
C VAL A 203 9.39 -7.15 -4.08
N ASP A 204 9.87 -7.00 -5.31
CA ASP A 204 10.97 -6.09 -5.62
C ASP A 204 10.45 -4.65 -5.57
N PRO A 205 10.92 -3.81 -4.63
CA PRO A 205 10.39 -2.46 -4.44
C PRO A 205 10.77 -1.52 -5.59
N TRP A 206 11.94 -1.68 -6.21
CA TRP A 206 12.38 -0.84 -7.33
C TRP A 206 11.61 -1.17 -8.59
N GLN A 207 11.48 -2.44 -8.89
CA GLN A 207 10.65 -2.93 -9.98
C GLN A 207 9.20 -2.44 -9.82
N CYS A 208 8.64 -2.60 -8.61
CA CYS A 208 7.31 -2.14 -8.29
C CYS A 208 7.16 -0.62 -8.49
N ALA A 209 8.10 0.19 -7.99
CA ALA A 209 8.04 1.65 -8.11
C ALA A 209 8.01 2.11 -9.56
N VAL A 210 8.89 1.57 -10.41
CA VAL A 210 8.97 1.90 -11.84
C VAL A 210 7.63 1.65 -12.55
N TYR A 211 7.07 0.47 -12.37
CA TYR A 211 5.83 0.09 -13.06
C TYR A 211 4.56 0.62 -12.38
N TYR A 212 4.60 0.88 -11.09
CA TYR A 212 3.55 1.61 -10.39
C TYR A 212 3.35 3.02 -10.98
N ASN A 213 4.43 3.66 -11.37
CA ASN A 213 4.42 4.99 -11.98
C ASN A 213 4.18 4.98 -13.50
N GLY A 214 4.05 3.81 -14.12
CA GLY A 214 3.56 3.69 -15.49
C GLY A 214 4.60 3.44 -16.57
N ALA A 215 5.73 2.81 -16.25
CA ALA A 215 6.75 2.45 -17.25
C ALA A 215 6.27 1.40 -18.27
N ASN A 216 5.20 0.64 -17.98
CA ASN A 216 4.61 -0.27 -18.95
C ASN A 216 3.67 0.47 -19.91
N GLY A 217 4.11 0.68 -21.16
CA GLY A 217 3.36 1.40 -22.20
C GLY A 217 2.08 0.70 -22.58
N THR A 218 2.03 -0.62 -22.55
CA THR A 218 0.81 -1.37 -22.91
C THR A 218 -0.33 -1.11 -21.93
N LYS A 219 -0.03 -0.55 -20.75
CA LYS A 219 -0.96 -0.19 -19.68
C LYS A 219 -1.02 1.29 -19.37
N ASN A 220 -0.27 2.12 -20.08
CA ASN A 220 -0.19 3.55 -19.84
C ASN A 220 -0.69 4.35 -21.07
N PRO A 221 -1.92 4.88 -21.05
CA PRO A 221 -2.47 5.62 -22.18
C PRO A 221 -1.84 7.00 -22.38
N PHE A 222 -0.95 7.43 -21.49
CA PHE A 222 -0.29 8.75 -21.54
C PHE A 222 1.16 8.64 -22.01
N MET A 223 1.66 7.43 -22.26
CA MET A 223 3.05 7.24 -22.68
C MET A 223 3.25 7.70 -24.11
N PRO A 224 4.16 8.66 -24.38
CA PRO A 224 4.47 9.10 -25.72
C PRO A 224 5.31 8.05 -26.47
N LEU A 225 5.29 8.12 -27.80
CA LEU A 225 5.99 7.15 -28.66
C LEU A 225 7.51 7.20 -28.51
N ASP A 226 8.07 8.33 -28.09
CA ASP A 226 9.49 8.57 -27.82
C ASP A 226 9.88 8.31 -26.35
N ALA A 227 8.96 7.72 -25.55
CA ALA A 227 9.25 7.38 -24.17
C ALA A 227 10.52 6.53 -24.06
N PHE A 228 11.38 6.89 -23.11
CA PHE A 228 12.66 6.23 -22.81
C PHE A 228 13.67 6.18 -23.97
N ASP A 229 13.53 7.05 -24.99
CA ASP A 229 14.51 7.14 -26.06
C ASP A 229 15.93 7.29 -25.52
N GLY A 230 16.86 6.56 -26.16
CA GLY A 230 18.27 6.50 -25.77
C GLY A 230 18.58 5.55 -24.59
N MET A 231 17.61 4.84 -24.05
CA MET A 231 17.84 3.73 -23.13
C MET A 231 18.02 2.41 -23.89
N GLU A 232 18.99 1.59 -23.47
CA GLU A 232 19.35 0.35 -24.14
C GLU A 232 18.18 -0.65 -24.14
N ASP A 233 17.51 -0.82 -22.98
CA ASP A 233 16.41 -1.77 -22.80
C ASP A 233 15.03 -1.08 -22.98
N ARG A 234 14.94 -0.10 -23.89
CA ARG A 234 13.74 0.72 -24.06
C ARG A 234 12.46 -0.11 -24.26
N ILE A 235 12.49 -1.05 -25.19
CA ILE A 235 11.30 -1.85 -25.53
C ILE A 235 10.94 -2.80 -24.41
N GLU A 236 11.91 -3.43 -23.78
CA GLU A 236 11.71 -4.31 -22.62
C GLU A 236 11.13 -3.55 -21.44
N ILE A 237 11.58 -2.29 -21.22
CA ILE A 237 11.01 -1.40 -20.19
C ILE A 237 9.53 -1.14 -20.50
N ILE A 238 9.22 -0.74 -21.73
CA ILE A 238 7.85 -0.43 -22.17
C ILE A 238 6.95 -1.67 -22.12
N ALA A 239 7.49 -2.84 -22.45
CA ALA A 239 6.76 -4.12 -22.38
C ALA A 239 6.51 -4.61 -20.94
N GLY A 240 7.27 -4.10 -19.97
CA GLY A 240 7.21 -4.58 -18.58
C GLY A 240 8.12 -5.77 -18.29
N GLU A 241 9.00 -6.12 -19.23
CA GLU A 241 9.86 -7.30 -19.18
C GLU A 241 11.27 -7.00 -18.67
N ALA A 242 11.69 -5.74 -18.70
CA ALA A 242 13.00 -5.33 -18.20
C ALA A 242 13.13 -5.58 -16.70
N LYS A 243 14.25 -6.18 -16.30
CA LYS A 243 14.64 -6.29 -14.91
C LYS A 243 15.45 -5.05 -14.52
N VAL A 244 14.88 -4.23 -13.65
CA VAL A 244 15.51 -2.97 -13.27
C VAL A 244 16.38 -3.12 -12.01
N THR A 245 17.56 -2.51 -12.06
CA THR A 245 18.40 -2.27 -10.88
C THR A 245 17.98 -0.96 -10.20
N PRO A 246 18.39 -0.69 -8.95
CA PRO A 246 18.15 0.59 -8.31
C PRO A 246 18.60 1.79 -9.15
N GLU A 247 19.77 1.69 -9.80
CA GLU A 247 20.30 2.74 -10.68
C GLU A 247 19.42 2.97 -11.93
N THR A 248 19.03 1.86 -12.61
CA THR A 248 18.17 1.94 -13.79
C THR A 248 16.78 2.43 -13.42
N ALA A 249 16.25 1.98 -12.27
CA ALA A 249 14.96 2.44 -11.76
C ALA A 249 14.90 3.96 -11.57
N ARG A 250 15.95 4.57 -10.98
CA ARG A 250 16.04 6.03 -10.84
C ARG A 250 16.01 6.73 -12.19
N LYS A 251 16.81 6.26 -13.15
CA LYS A 251 16.83 6.82 -14.51
C LYS A 251 15.47 6.76 -15.21
N ILE A 252 14.73 5.67 -14.98
CA ILE A 252 13.38 5.49 -15.52
C ILE A 252 12.41 6.43 -14.80
N LEU A 253 12.43 6.47 -13.47
CA LEU A 253 11.54 7.31 -12.65
C LEU A 253 11.71 8.80 -12.99
N ASP A 254 12.93 9.25 -13.23
CA ASP A 254 13.22 10.64 -13.62
C ASP A 254 12.63 11.02 -15.00
N LYS A 255 12.30 10.02 -15.83
CA LYS A 255 11.72 10.22 -17.16
C LYS A 255 10.19 10.03 -17.21
N ILE A 256 9.56 9.55 -16.14
CA ILE A 256 8.10 9.32 -16.11
C ILE A 256 7.35 10.60 -15.78
N TYR A 257 7.21 11.49 -16.77
CA TYR A 257 6.39 12.70 -16.73
C TYR A 257 5.32 12.71 -17.81
N PHE A 258 4.87 11.54 -18.23
CA PHE A 258 3.92 11.41 -19.34
C PHE A 258 2.51 11.83 -18.97
N TYR A 259 2.25 11.84 -17.72
CA TYR A 259 0.93 12.08 -17.20
C TYR A 259 0.62 13.57 -17.25
N PRO A 260 -0.51 14.00 -17.83
CA PRO A 260 -0.85 15.41 -17.85
C PRO A 260 -0.77 15.97 -16.43
N PRO A 261 -0.07 17.06 -16.23
CA PRO A 261 0.11 17.59 -14.91
C PRO A 261 -1.23 17.95 -14.31
N ALA A 262 -1.71 17.08 -13.45
CA ALA A 262 -2.52 17.56 -12.39
C ALA A 262 -1.61 18.47 -11.56
N GLN A 263 -2.08 19.62 -11.20
CA GLN A 263 -1.41 20.47 -10.22
C GLN A 263 -1.50 19.82 -8.84
N HIS A 264 -0.82 18.69 -8.71
CA HIS A 264 -0.98 17.74 -7.64
C HIS A 264 0.39 17.40 -7.07
N ALA A 265 0.51 17.38 -5.75
CA ALA A 265 1.71 16.96 -5.05
C ALA A 265 2.01 15.45 -5.21
N TYR A 266 0.99 14.66 -5.54
CA TYR A 266 1.11 13.21 -5.71
C TYR A 266 1.29 12.82 -7.16
N GLN A 267 2.29 11.98 -7.41
CA GLN A 267 2.46 11.34 -8.71
C GLN A 267 1.33 10.31 -8.91
N CYS A 268 0.69 10.35 -10.07
CA CYS A 268 -0.42 9.46 -10.37
C CYS A 268 0.05 8.00 -10.49
N SER A 269 -0.60 7.10 -9.79
CA SER A 269 -0.40 5.68 -9.98
C SER A 269 -1.11 5.21 -11.24
N ILE A 270 -0.34 4.84 -12.25
CA ILE A 270 -0.88 4.30 -13.50
C ILE A 270 -1.25 2.82 -13.35
N CYS A 271 -0.44 2.05 -12.65
CA CYS A 271 -0.74 0.65 -12.33
C CYS A 271 -2.01 0.50 -11.49
N GLY A 272 -2.31 1.49 -10.62
CA GLY A 272 -3.48 1.48 -9.73
C GLY A 272 -3.60 0.18 -8.91
N ARG A 273 -2.47 -0.48 -8.63
CA ARG A 273 -2.42 -1.76 -7.96
C ARG A 273 -3.19 -2.86 -8.69
N SER A 274 -2.82 -3.14 -9.93
CA SER A 274 -3.37 -4.25 -10.73
C SER A 274 -3.36 -5.58 -9.97
N CYS A 275 -2.36 -5.81 -9.12
CA CYS A 275 -2.30 -6.99 -8.26
C CYS A 275 -3.47 -7.06 -7.26
N ASP A 276 -3.87 -5.93 -6.65
CA ASP A 276 -5.03 -5.86 -5.75
C ASP A 276 -6.33 -6.12 -6.54
N MET A 277 -6.47 -5.52 -7.72
CA MET A 277 -7.66 -5.71 -8.56
C MET A 277 -7.81 -7.17 -8.99
N ALA A 278 -6.74 -7.81 -9.43
CA ALA A 278 -6.76 -9.23 -9.81
C ALA A 278 -7.08 -10.16 -8.62
N CYS A 279 -6.54 -9.84 -7.44
CA CYS A 279 -6.86 -10.55 -6.20
C CYS A 279 -8.33 -10.35 -5.83
N TYR A 280 -8.83 -9.12 -5.85
CA TYR A 280 -10.22 -8.82 -5.55
C TYR A 280 -11.20 -9.56 -6.46
N VAL A 281 -10.95 -9.57 -7.79
CA VAL A 281 -11.76 -10.31 -8.76
C VAL A 281 -11.80 -11.79 -8.41
N HIS A 282 -10.66 -12.39 -8.10
CA HIS A 282 -10.59 -13.79 -7.71
C HIS A 282 -11.41 -14.11 -6.45
N LEU A 283 -11.28 -13.28 -5.41
CA LEU A 283 -12.03 -13.46 -4.17
C LEU A 283 -13.55 -13.24 -4.38
N GLU A 284 -13.92 -12.28 -5.24
CA GLU A 284 -15.33 -12.04 -5.61
C GLU A 284 -15.91 -13.23 -6.38
N GLU A 285 -15.19 -13.79 -7.36
CA GLU A 285 -15.59 -14.97 -8.13
C GLU A 285 -15.72 -16.23 -7.27
N LYS A 286 -14.82 -16.43 -6.31
CA LYS A 286 -14.93 -17.50 -5.31
C LYS A 286 -16.09 -17.31 -4.34
N GLY A 287 -16.64 -16.11 -4.27
CA GLY A 287 -17.74 -15.80 -3.37
C GLY A 287 -17.36 -15.75 -1.89
N VAL A 288 -16.07 -15.67 -1.54
CA VAL A 288 -15.56 -15.68 -0.15
C VAL A 288 -15.68 -14.34 0.56
N LEU A 289 -15.75 -13.22 -0.18
CA LEU A 289 -15.95 -11.90 0.43
C LEU A 289 -17.35 -11.82 1.06
N THR A 290 -17.41 -11.31 2.28
CA THR A 290 -18.67 -11.13 3.00
C THR A 290 -19.50 -9.98 2.45
N LYS A 291 -18.86 -8.92 1.97
CA LYS A 291 -19.52 -7.80 1.29
C LYS A 291 -19.85 -8.17 -0.15
N LYS A 292 -21.14 -8.25 -0.48
CA LYS A 292 -21.60 -8.56 -1.84
C LYS A 292 -22.06 -7.29 -2.56
N PHE A 293 -21.75 -7.22 -3.86
CA PHE A 293 -22.23 -6.17 -4.75
C PHE A 293 -23.20 -6.72 -5.79
N LYS A 294 -24.10 -5.86 -6.27
CA LYS A 294 -25.13 -6.24 -7.27
C LYS A 294 -24.52 -6.55 -8.65
N THR A 295 -23.34 -6.01 -8.93
CA THR A 295 -22.65 -6.22 -10.21
C THR A 295 -21.21 -6.64 -9.94
N PRO A 296 -20.63 -7.51 -10.79
CA PRO A 296 -19.24 -7.91 -10.67
C PRO A 296 -18.32 -6.71 -10.84
N PHE A 297 -17.11 -6.79 -10.26
CA PHE A 297 -16.10 -5.74 -10.41
C PHE A 297 -15.62 -5.69 -11.86
N ARG A 298 -15.09 -6.78 -12.38
CA ARG A 298 -14.64 -6.89 -13.78
C ARG A 298 -15.82 -7.22 -14.69
N LYS A 299 -16.04 -6.41 -15.72
CA LYS A 299 -17.15 -6.57 -16.67
C LYS A 299 -16.70 -6.99 -18.06
N ARG A 300 -15.44 -6.81 -18.37
CA ARG A 300 -14.81 -7.13 -19.66
C ARG A 300 -13.36 -7.53 -19.44
N GLU A 301 -12.73 -8.06 -20.46
CA GLU A 301 -11.30 -8.30 -20.42
C GLU A 301 -10.51 -7.02 -20.16
N GLU A 302 -9.36 -7.19 -19.56
CA GLU A 302 -8.47 -6.08 -19.25
C GLU A 302 -7.97 -5.43 -20.56
N TRP A 303 -8.10 -4.11 -20.67
CA TRP A 303 -7.61 -3.37 -21.82
C TRP A 303 -6.07 -3.34 -21.83
N LYS A 304 -5.47 -3.31 -23.02
CA LYS A 304 -4.05 -3.06 -23.24
C LYS A 304 -3.81 -2.53 -24.65
N PHE A 305 -2.72 -1.80 -24.83
CA PHE A 305 -2.19 -1.42 -26.13
C PHE A 305 -1.29 -2.54 -26.69
N ASP A 306 -1.04 -2.49 -27.99
CA ASP A 306 -0.05 -3.37 -28.62
C ASP A 306 1.36 -2.80 -28.39
N ILE A 307 2.33 -3.65 -28.05
CA ILE A 307 3.73 -3.24 -27.93
C ILE A 307 4.32 -2.77 -29.25
N GLU A 308 3.78 -3.22 -30.38
CA GLU A 308 4.21 -2.80 -31.72
C GLU A 308 4.05 -1.28 -31.94
N ASP A 309 3.14 -0.62 -31.18
CA ASP A 309 2.95 0.83 -31.26
C ASP A 309 4.21 1.62 -30.89
N TRP A 310 5.16 1.02 -30.17
CA TRP A 310 6.41 1.65 -29.71
C TRP A 310 7.67 1.16 -30.45
N LYS A 311 7.58 0.15 -31.29
CA LYS A 311 8.69 -0.32 -32.11
C LYS A 311 8.89 0.57 -33.34
#